data_489466ca9273e6802bd2130742b8adf7
#
_entry.id   489466ca9273e6802bd2130742b8adf7
#
_cell.length_a   1.000
_cell.length_b   1.000
_cell.length_c   1.000
_cell.angle_alpha   90.00
_cell.angle_beta   90.00
_cell.angle_gamma   90.00
#
_symmetry.space_group_name_H-M   'P 1'
#
loop_
_entity.id
_entity.type
_entity.pdbx_description
1 polymer ?
#
loop_
_entity_poly.entity_id
_entity_poly.type
_entity_poly.pdbx_seq_one_letter_code
_entity_poly.pdbx_strand_id
1 'polypeptide(L)'
;VVTEPFATAYGIGEISGSICVDIGAGTTDIARLYGIFPSDEDQLTIQEAGDWIDVQLMGLVQKKYTGAQVTKDMVRKWKEEFSYVSGDDREQMVELSVDGKKQVVDIGDLIKSACSMVIGKVGAAIKSIVATADPEYQPILRNNIILSGGGSLIEGIADAIANDIADIGDVTVTCVDDPIEKVATGAMALAQDMPDEQYTAIN
;
A
#
# COMPACT_ATOMS: atom_id res chain seq x y z
N VAL A 1 -16.14 -15.55 -1.61
CA VAL A 1 -15.45 -14.23 -1.61
C VAL A 1 -14.03 -14.48 -1.14
N VAL A 2 -13.06 -13.90 -1.80
CA VAL A 2 -11.64 -13.97 -1.45
C VAL A 2 -11.13 -12.54 -1.20
N THR A 3 -10.19 -12.37 -0.28
CA THR A 3 -9.60 -11.05 0.01
C THR A 3 -8.53 -10.68 -1.01
N GLU A 4 -8.32 -9.40 -1.24
CA GLU A 4 -7.34 -8.90 -2.22
C GLU A 4 -5.93 -9.38 -1.92
N PRO A 5 -5.41 -9.32 -0.66
CA PRO A 5 -4.09 -9.85 -0.34
C PRO A 5 -3.93 -11.35 -0.64
N PHE A 6 -4.96 -12.17 -0.35
CA PHE A 6 -4.91 -13.60 -0.66
C PHE A 6 -4.91 -13.87 -2.16
N ALA A 7 -5.76 -13.16 -2.92
CA ALA A 7 -5.80 -13.30 -4.38
C ALA A 7 -4.44 -12.93 -5.01
N THR A 8 -3.84 -11.82 -4.57
CA THR A 8 -2.50 -11.40 -5.01
C THR A 8 -1.46 -12.48 -4.74
N ALA A 9 -1.36 -12.94 -3.49
CA ALA A 9 -0.37 -13.95 -3.10
C ALA A 9 -0.58 -15.29 -3.82
N TYR A 10 -1.84 -15.69 -4.06
CA TYR A 10 -2.17 -16.87 -4.86
C TYR A 10 -1.64 -16.75 -6.29
N GLY A 11 -1.87 -15.61 -6.93
CA GLY A 11 -1.45 -15.34 -8.30
C GLY A 11 0.06 -15.32 -8.53
N ILE A 12 0.86 -15.17 -7.46
CA ILE A 12 2.33 -15.20 -7.52
C ILE A 12 2.93 -16.46 -6.85
N GLY A 13 2.08 -17.36 -6.32
CA GLY A 13 2.54 -18.59 -5.66
C GLY A 13 3.08 -18.41 -4.23
N GLU A 14 2.85 -17.28 -3.59
CA GLU A 14 3.39 -16.89 -2.27
C GLU A 14 2.35 -17.00 -1.14
N ILE A 15 1.58 -18.08 -1.12
CA ILE A 15 0.52 -18.30 -0.10
C ILE A 15 1.03 -18.98 1.18
N SER A 16 2.32 -19.36 1.25
CA SER A 16 2.86 -20.13 2.37
C SER A 16 4.00 -19.37 3.05
N GLY A 17 3.73 -18.85 4.25
CA GLY A 17 4.76 -18.15 5.03
C GLY A 17 5.05 -16.74 4.52
N SER A 18 4.02 -15.99 4.11
CA SER A 18 4.13 -14.61 3.66
C SER A 18 3.16 -13.67 4.36
N ILE A 19 3.43 -12.37 4.27
CA ILE A 19 2.48 -11.29 4.57
C ILE A 19 2.24 -10.53 3.28
N CYS A 20 1.00 -10.51 2.80
CA CYS A 20 0.62 -9.68 1.67
C CYS A 20 -0.06 -8.40 2.17
N VAL A 21 0.39 -7.25 1.67
CA VAL A 21 -0.10 -5.91 2.00
C VAL A 21 -0.58 -5.26 0.73
N ASP A 22 -1.89 -5.10 0.59
CA ASP A 22 -2.50 -4.40 -0.54
C ASP A 22 -2.82 -2.96 -0.15
N ILE A 23 -2.04 -2.01 -0.68
CA ILE A 23 -2.23 -0.58 -0.45
C ILE A 23 -3.12 -0.02 -1.55
N GLY A 24 -4.43 -0.10 -1.34
CA GLY A 24 -5.45 0.35 -2.28
C GLY A 24 -5.71 1.87 -2.27
N ALA A 25 -6.84 2.27 -2.83
CA ALA A 25 -7.28 3.66 -2.78
C ALA A 25 -7.90 4.02 -1.43
N GLY A 26 -8.86 3.23 -0.94
CA GLY A 26 -9.63 3.50 0.28
C GLY A 26 -9.09 2.82 1.54
N THR A 27 -8.51 1.64 1.39
CA THR A 27 -8.00 0.80 2.47
C THR A 27 -6.61 0.26 2.17
N THR A 28 -5.89 -0.08 3.22
CA THR A 28 -4.74 -0.99 3.14
C THR A 28 -5.12 -2.27 3.86
N ASP A 29 -5.14 -3.36 3.10
CA ASP A 29 -5.54 -4.68 3.55
C ASP A 29 -4.30 -5.58 3.70
N ILE A 30 -4.16 -6.22 4.85
CA ILE A 30 -2.99 -7.01 5.21
C ILE A 30 -3.46 -8.41 5.60
N ALA A 31 -2.81 -9.43 5.04
CA ALA A 31 -3.05 -10.80 5.42
C ALA A 31 -1.73 -11.55 5.63
N ARG A 32 -1.64 -12.35 6.70
CA ARG A 32 -0.61 -13.36 6.86
C ARG A 32 -1.12 -14.70 6.34
N LEU A 33 -0.26 -15.43 5.64
CA LEU A 33 -0.63 -16.58 4.82
C LEU A 33 0.19 -17.81 5.22
N TYR A 34 -0.51 -18.90 5.51
CA TYR A 34 0.07 -20.18 5.95
C TYR A 34 -0.26 -21.35 5.00
N GLY A 35 -0.52 -21.08 3.73
CA GLY A 35 -0.87 -22.10 2.73
C GLY A 35 -2.36 -22.45 2.67
N ILE A 36 -3.18 -21.82 3.49
CA ILE A 36 -4.64 -21.97 3.53
C ILE A 36 -5.32 -20.59 3.47
N PHE A 37 -6.64 -20.57 3.28
CA PHE A 37 -7.39 -19.32 3.38
C PHE A 37 -7.21 -18.67 4.75
N PRO A 38 -6.85 -17.37 4.79
CA PRO A 38 -6.65 -16.67 6.06
C PRO A 38 -7.96 -16.55 6.83
N SER A 39 -7.89 -16.76 8.13
CA SER A 39 -8.99 -16.49 9.07
C SER A 39 -9.11 -14.99 9.36
N ASP A 40 -10.14 -14.55 10.08
CA ASP A 40 -10.28 -13.15 10.48
C ASP A 40 -9.12 -12.68 11.36
N GLU A 41 -8.49 -13.58 12.14
CA GLU A 41 -7.34 -13.27 12.98
C GLU A 41 -6.03 -13.10 12.18
N ASP A 42 -6.02 -13.58 10.93
CA ASP A 42 -4.90 -13.48 10.01
C ASP A 42 -4.96 -12.23 9.13
N GLN A 43 -5.96 -11.39 9.33
CA GLN A 43 -6.24 -10.25 8.47
C GLN A 43 -6.39 -8.96 9.27
N LEU A 44 -5.97 -7.85 8.68
CA LEU A 44 -6.10 -6.52 9.25
C LEU A 44 -6.34 -5.52 8.13
N THR A 45 -7.31 -4.62 8.33
CA THR A 45 -7.58 -3.50 7.43
C THR A 45 -7.35 -2.19 8.15
N ILE A 46 -6.62 -1.27 7.52
CA ILE A 46 -6.48 0.11 7.99
C ILE A 46 -6.99 1.10 6.94
N GLN A 47 -7.39 2.29 7.38
CA GLN A 47 -7.98 3.32 6.50
C GLN A 47 -6.93 4.26 5.88
N GLU A 48 -5.68 4.13 6.30
CA GLU A 48 -4.55 4.87 5.76
C GLU A 48 -4.07 4.23 4.46
N ALA A 49 -4.52 4.78 3.33
CA ALA A 49 -4.30 4.30 1.97
C ALA A 49 -4.18 5.47 0.98
N GLY A 50 -4.36 5.26 -0.31
CA GLY A 50 -4.18 6.28 -1.34
C GLY A 50 -5.00 7.55 -1.12
N ASP A 51 -6.27 7.43 -0.78
CA ASP A 51 -7.17 8.56 -0.52
C ASP A 51 -6.78 9.34 0.74
N TRP A 52 -6.27 8.63 1.75
CA TRP A 52 -5.76 9.27 2.96
C TRP A 52 -4.51 10.11 2.65
N ILE A 53 -3.58 9.61 1.81
CA ILE A 53 -2.41 10.37 1.35
C ILE A 53 -2.85 11.63 0.58
N ASP A 54 -3.88 11.54 -0.27
CA ASP A 54 -4.43 12.69 -0.99
C ASP A 54 -4.91 13.79 -0.04
N VAL A 55 -5.58 13.42 1.05
CA VAL A 55 -6.02 14.37 2.08
C VAL A 55 -4.83 15.02 2.79
N GLN A 56 -3.80 14.25 3.13
CA GLN A 56 -2.58 14.81 3.75
C GLN A 56 -1.89 15.79 2.79
N LEU A 57 -1.69 15.41 1.54
CA LEU A 57 -1.07 16.27 0.52
C LEU A 57 -1.86 17.57 0.33
N MET A 58 -3.19 17.48 0.22
CA MET A 58 -4.04 18.66 0.09
C MET A 58 -3.87 19.62 1.27
N GLY A 59 -3.85 19.09 2.50
CA GLY A 59 -3.63 19.88 3.71
C GLY A 59 -2.25 20.56 3.73
N LEU A 60 -1.19 19.84 3.33
CA LEU A 60 0.16 20.39 3.26
C LEU A 60 0.26 21.51 2.21
N VAL A 61 -0.33 21.32 1.02
CA VAL A 61 -0.34 22.35 -0.03
C VAL A 61 -1.09 23.61 0.43
N GLN A 62 -2.28 23.45 1.02
CA GLN A 62 -3.06 24.60 1.53
C GLN A 62 -2.33 25.34 2.66
N LYS A 63 -1.58 24.62 3.49
CA LYS A 63 -0.79 25.21 4.57
C LYS A 63 0.42 26.00 4.04
N LYS A 64 1.13 25.47 3.03
CA LYS A 64 2.31 26.12 2.41
C LYS A 64 1.89 27.29 1.53
N TYR A 65 0.81 27.14 0.76
CA TYR A 65 0.30 28.13 -0.18
C TYR A 65 -1.10 28.59 0.26
N THR A 66 -1.14 29.52 1.23
CA THR A 66 -2.38 30.09 1.75
C THR A 66 -3.18 30.74 0.61
N GLY A 67 -4.49 30.46 0.55
CA GLY A 67 -5.34 30.90 -0.56
C GLY A 67 -5.32 30.01 -1.80
N ALA A 68 -4.60 28.89 -1.73
CA ALA A 68 -4.55 27.90 -2.81
C ALA A 68 -5.91 27.20 -3.00
N GLN A 69 -6.35 27.14 -4.25
CA GLN A 69 -7.52 26.35 -4.65
C GLN A 69 -7.04 24.98 -5.13
N VAL A 70 -7.20 23.97 -4.27
CA VAL A 70 -6.76 22.59 -4.50
C VAL A 70 -7.96 21.65 -4.45
N THR A 71 -8.11 20.78 -5.44
CA THR A 71 -9.13 19.74 -5.47
C THR A 71 -8.53 18.36 -5.20
N LYS A 72 -9.37 17.40 -4.78
CA LYS A 72 -8.95 16.01 -4.57
C LYS A 72 -8.36 15.40 -5.85
N ASP A 73 -8.95 15.69 -7.01
CA ASP A 73 -8.46 15.17 -8.29
C ASP A 73 -7.07 15.73 -8.67
N MET A 74 -6.78 16.99 -8.32
CA MET A 74 -5.45 17.57 -8.55
C MET A 74 -4.40 16.83 -7.72
N VAL A 75 -4.61 16.70 -6.41
CA VAL A 75 -3.63 16.05 -5.53
C VAL A 75 -3.45 14.58 -5.87
N ARG A 76 -4.55 13.88 -6.25
CA ARG A 76 -4.47 12.49 -6.72
C ARG A 76 -3.56 12.38 -7.94
N LYS A 77 -3.75 13.21 -8.97
CA LYS A 77 -2.91 13.22 -10.16
C LYS A 77 -1.44 13.50 -9.82
N TRP A 78 -1.17 14.48 -8.97
CA TRP A 78 0.20 14.79 -8.56
C TRP A 78 0.84 13.63 -7.79
N LYS A 79 0.08 12.97 -6.89
CA LYS A 79 0.56 11.78 -6.21
C LYS A 79 0.85 10.65 -7.18
N GLU A 80 -0.07 10.33 -8.09
CA GLU A 80 0.10 9.23 -9.06
C GLU A 80 1.28 9.47 -10.01
N GLU A 81 1.57 10.73 -10.34
CA GLU A 81 2.65 11.10 -11.27
C GLU A 81 4.01 11.25 -10.59
N PHE A 82 4.05 11.74 -9.33
CA PHE A 82 5.27 12.21 -8.70
C PHE A 82 5.58 11.56 -7.35
N SER A 83 4.85 10.51 -6.91
CA SER A 83 5.03 9.94 -5.57
C SER A 83 6.38 9.26 -5.36
N TYR A 84 7.04 9.62 -4.26
CA TYR A 84 8.29 9.02 -3.80
C TYR A 84 8.46 9.20 -2.29
N VAL A 85 9.29 8.36 -1.68
CA VAL A 85 9.64 8.45 -0.25
C VAL A 85 11.14 8.32 0.00
N SER A 86 11.95 8.04 -1.04
CA SER A 86 13.38 7.82 -0.96
C SER A 86 14.20 8.94 -1.63
N GLY A 87 15.48 9.02 -1.28
CA GLY A 87 16.42 9.98 -1.90
C GLY A 87 16.23 11.42 -1.42
N ASP A 88 16.90 12.35 -2.13
CA ASP A 88 16.82 13.78 -1.86
C ASP A 88 15.48 14.37 -2.32
N ASP A 89 15.17 15.58 -1.83
CA ASP A 89 13.98 16.29 -2.25
C ASP A 89 14.08 16.66 -3.74
N ARG A 90 12.97 16.46 -4.48
CA ARG A 90 12.86 16.70 -5.91
C ARG A 90 11.98 17.91 -6.15
N GLU A 91 12.36 18.78 -7.08
CA GLU A 91 11.45 19.83 -7.55
C GLU A 91 10.32 19.21 -8.39
N GLN A 92 9.06 19.52 -8.01
CA GLN A 92 7.86 19.14 -8.76
C GLN A 92 7.00 20.38 -8.97
N MET A 93 7.18 20.99 -10.14
CA MET A 93 6.52 22.25 -10.49
C MET A 93 5.12 22.00 -11.03
N VAL A 94 4.11 22.58 -10.38
CA VAL A 94 2.71 22.47 -10.78
C VAL A 94 2.06 23.84 -10.90
N GLU A 95 1.05 23.94 -11.77
CA GLU A 95 0.20 25.14 -11.82
C GLU A 95 -0.85 25.08 -10.70
N LEU A 96 -0.94 26.18 -9.93
CA LEU A 96 -1.86 26.31 -8.82
C LEU A 96 -2.52 27.70 -8.84
N SER A 97 -3.83 27.78 -8.59
CA SER A 97 -4.52 29.05 -8.37
C SER A 97 -4.39 29.46 -6.91
N VAL A 98 -3.70 30.58 -6.66
CA VAL A 98 -3.54 31.17 -5.33
C VAL A 98 -4.15 32.56 -5.36
N ASP A 99 -5.16 32.84 -4.53
CA ASP A 99 -5.92 34.09 -4.50
C ASP A 99 -6.45 34.51 -5.88
N GLY A 100 -6.92 33.51 -6.66
CA GLY A 100 -7.47 33.70 -8.01
C GLY A 100 -6.44 33.96 -9.11
N LYS A 101 -5.13 33.87 -8.82
CA LYS A 101 -4.05 34.05 -9.79
C LYS A 101 -3.33 32.71 -10.02
N LYS A 102 -3.10 32.35 -11.29
CA LYS A 102 -2.28 31.19 -11.63
C LYS A 102 -0.82 31.44 -11.26
N GLN A 103 -0.23 30.50 -10.55
CA GLN A 103 1.18 30.49 -10.16
C GLN A 103 1.76 29.10 -10.44
N VAL A 104 3.05 29.03 -10.73
CA VAL A 104 3.81 27.78 -10.80
C VAL A 104 4.53 27.65 -9.46
N VAL A 105 4.28 26.54 -8.77
CA VAL A 105 4.77 26.31 -7.42
C VAL A 105 5.43 24.92 -7.32
N ASP A 106 6.40 24.79 -6.42
CA ASP A 106 7.05 23.53 -6.14
C ASP A 106 6.34 22.81 -4.98
N ILE A 107 5.92 21.55 -5.25
CA ILE A 107 5.24 20.68 -4.28
C ILE A 107 6.01 19.38 -3.99
N GLY A 108 7.25 19.23 -4.46
CA GLY A 108 8.00 17.99 -4.36
C GLY A 108 8.22 17.53 -2.91
N ASP A 109 8.64 18.46 -2.02
CA ASP A 109 8.79 18.22 -0.58
C ASP A 109 7.47 17.83 0.10
N LEU A 110 6.33 18.36 -0.38
CA LEU A 110 5.01 18.08 0.16
C LEU A 110 4.53 16.68 -0.25
N ILE A 111 4.79 16.28 -1.50
CA ILE A 111 4.49 14.92 -1.99
C ILE A 111 5.25 13.89 -1.18
N LYS A 112 6.57 14.05 -1.05
CA LYS A 112 7.41 13.17 -0.24
C LYS A 112 6.92 13.07 1.19
N SER A 113 6.62 14.21 1.81
CA SER A 113 6.09 14.28 3.17
C SER A 113 4.76 13.54 3.32
N ALA A 114 3.80 13.77 2.41
CA ALA A 114 2.50 13.12 2.46
C ALA A 114 2.61 11.60 2.27
N CYS A 115 3.40 11.15 1.28
CA CYS A 115 3.64 9.72 1.04
C CYS A 115 4.37 9.05 2.20
N SER A 116 5.32 9.75 2.85
CA SER A 116 6.05 9.19 3.99
C SER A 116 5.18 8.95 5.22
N MET A 117 4.07 9.67 5.37
CA MET A 117 3.18 9.52 6.54
C MET A 117 2.49 8.14 6.59
N VAL A 118 2.30 7.45 5.46
CA VAL A 118 1.66 6.12 5.43
C VAL A 118 2.61 5.02 5.93
N ILE A 119 3.93 5.21 5.84
CA ILE A 119 4.95 4.20 6.17
C ILE A 119 4.77 3.70 7.60
N GLY A 120 4.77 4.61 8.59
CA GLY A 120 4.60 4.22 9.99
C GLY A 120 3.25 3.58 10.32
N LYS A 121 2.19 3.87 9.53
CA LYS A 121 0.87 3.26 9.68
C LYS A 121 0.88 1.81 9.19
N VAL A 122 1.40 1.60 7.99
CA VAL A 122 1.56 0.26 7.41
C VAL A 122 2.55 -0.56 8.23
N GLY A 123 3.68 0.02 8.64
CA GLY A 123 4.67 -0.63 9.49
C GLY A 123 4.10 -1.09 10.83
N ALA A 124 3.32 -0.24 11.51
CA ALA A 124 2.66 -0.61 12.76
C ALA A 124 1.65 -1.76 12.57
N ALA A 125 0.91 -1.78 11.47
CA ALA A 125 -0.03 -2.85 11.14
C ALA A 125 0.71 -4.17 10.85
N ILE A 126 1.81 -4.14 10.09
CA ILE A 126 2.66 -5.32 9.84
C ILE A 126 3.23 -5.86 11.16
N LYS A 127 3.80 -4.99 12.02
CA LYS A 127 4.32 -5.40 13.35
C LYS A 127 3.25 -6.08 14.20
N SER A 128 2.02 -5.55 14.17
CA SER A 128 0.88 -6.11 14.91
C SER A 128 0.55 -7.53 14.44
N ILE A 129 0.49 -7.75 13.13
CA ILE A 129 0.14 -9.08 12.56
C ILE A 129 1.26 -10.10 12.76
N VAL A 130 2.53 -9.67 12.70
CA VAL A 130 3.68 -10.53 13.03
C VAL A 130 3.67 -10.91 14.50
N ALA A 131 3.40 -9.97 15.40
CA ALA A 131 3.45 -10.21 16.85
C ALA A 131 2.41 -11.24 17.34
N THR A 132 1.29 -11.40 16.63
CA THR A 132 0.25 -12.38 16.95
C THR A 132 0.47 -13.75 16.32
N ALA A 133 1.50 -13.92 15.47
CA ALA A 133 1.88 -15.20 14.89
C ALA A 133 2.65 -16.06 15.88
N ASP A 134 2.57 -17.37 15.70
CA ASP A 134 3.42 -18.30 16.47
C ASP A 134 4.90 -17.95 16.30
N PRO A 135 5.70 -17.97 17.38
CA PRO A 135 7.09 -17.52 17.35
C PRO A 135 7.96 -18.18 16.29
N GLU A 136 7.69 -19.44 15.93
CA GLU A 136 8.44 -20.19 14.91
C GLU A 136 8.17 -19.67 13.48
N TYR A 137 7.00 -19.06 13.23
CA TYR A 137 6.63 -18.50 11.93
C TYR A 137 7.03 -17.02 11.77
N GLN A 138 7.22 -16.29 12.87
CA GLN A 138 7.56 -14.85 12.78
C GLN A 138 8.77 -14.54 11.90
N PRO A 139 9.90 -15.30 11.98
CA PRO A 139 11.04 -15.07 11.09
C PRO A 139 10.73 -15.28 9.60
N ILE A 140 9.90 -16.28 9.30
CA ILE A 140 9.50 -16.59 7.91
C ILE A 140 8.64 -15.46 7.37
N LEU A 141 7.62 -15.04 8.12
CA LEU A 141 6.68 -13.99 7.73
C LEU A 141 7.37 -12.64 7.49
N ARG A 142 8.23 -12.21 8.42
CA ARG A 142 8.91 -10.91 8.27
C ARG A 142 9.95 -10.88 7.15
N ASN A 143 10.47 -12.04 6.74
CA ASN A 143 11.37 -12.15 5.59
C ASN A 143 10.64 -12.35 4.25
N ASN A 144 9.32 -12.38 4.25
CA ASN A 144 8.52 -12.51 3.04
C ASN A 144 7.28 -11.59 3.11
N ILE A 145 7.51 -10.28 3.07
CA ILE A 145 6.47 -9.24 3.03
C ILE A 145 6.34 -8.73 1.61
N ILE A 146 5.12 -8.80 1.09
CA ILE A 146 4.80 -8.53 -0.32
C ILE A 146 3.83 -7.34 -0.38
N LEU A 147 4.21 -6.29 -1.10
CA LEU A 147 3.36 -5.12 -1.32
C LEU A 147 2.65 -5.22 -2.67
N SER A 148 1.37 -4.91 -2.69
CA SER A 148 0.53 -4.78 -3.88
C SER A 148 -0.36 -3.54 -3.80
N GLY A 149 -1.24 -3.37 -4.80
CA GLY A 149 -2.09 -2.19 -4.94
C GLY A 149 -1.34 -0.95 -5.43
N GLY A 150 -2.10 0.08 -5.76
CA GLY A 150 -1.56 1.32 -6.33
C GLY A 150 -0.55 2.04 -5.43
N GLY A 151 -0.67 1.89 -4.10
CA GLY A 151 0.26 2.47 -3.13
C GLY A 151 1.67 1.86 -3.17
N SER A 152 1.82 0.61 -3.63
CA SER A 152 3.13 -0.03 -3.80
C SER A 152 3.97 0.57 -4.94
N LEU A 153 3.35 1.39 -5.81
CA LEU A 153 4.03 2.13 -6.88
C LEU A 153 4.76 3.38 -6.38
N ILE A 154 4.56 3.79 -5.13
CA ILE A 154 5.30 4.90 -4.54
C ILE A 154 6.78 4.54 -4.52
N GLU A 155 7.61 5.33 -5.22
CA GLU A 155 9.04 5.05 -5.36
C GLU A 155 9.74 4.98 -4.00
N GLY A 156 10.40 3.85 -3.72
CA GLY A 156 11.13 3.60 -2.47
C GLY A 156 10.28 3.13 -1.30
N ILE A 157 8.98 2.85 -1.49
CA ILE A 157 8.06 2.49 -0.40
C ILE A 157 8.47 1.18 0.30
N ALA A 158 8.93 0.17 -0.45
CA ALA A 158 9.33 -1.12 0.10
C ALA A 158 10.51 -0.97 1.07
N ASP A 159 11.57 -0.28 0.65
CA ASP A 159 12.74 -0.01 1.49
C ASP A 159 12.39 0.85 2.71
N ALA A 160 11.51 1.83 2.52
CA ALA A 160 11.07 2.70 3.60
C ALA A 160 10.27 1.94 4.67
N ILE A 161 9.37 1.03 4.27
CA ILE A 161 8.64 0.16 5.19
C ILE A 161 9.60 -0.83 5.86
N ALA A 162 10.52 -1.47 5.11
CA ALA A 162 11.51 -2.36 5.68
C ALA A 162 12.36 -1.68 6.78
N ASN A 163 12.79 -0.45 6.53
CA ASN A 163 13.53 0.35 7.52
C ASN A 163 12.69 0.71 8.76
N ASP A 164 11.40 1.04 8.57
CA ASP A 164 10.49 1.38 9.68
C ASP A 164 10.23 0.20 10.62
N ILE A 165 10.24 -1.03 10.08
CA ILE A 165 9.98 -2.25 10.86
C ILE A 165 11.24 -3.05 11.21
N ALA A 166 12.43 -2.51 10.95
CA ALA A 166 13.71 -3.21 11.19
C ALA A 166 13.95 -3.56 12.68
N ASP A 167 13.22 -2.94 13.60
CA ASP A 167 13.27 -3.25 15.04
C ASP A 167 12.70 -4.63 15.41
N ILE A 168 11.90 -5.27 14.52
CA ILE A 168 11.40 -6.63 14.75
C ILE A 168 12.36 -7.73 14.25
N GLY A 169 13.54 -7.39 13.75
CA GLY A 169 14.59 -8.29 13.25
C GLY A 169 14.84 -8.13 11.75
N ASP A 170 15.46 -9.12 11.13
CA ASP A 170 15.69 -9.11 9.68
C ASP A 170 14.35 -9.16 8.95
N VAL A 171 14.16 -8.22 8.01
CA VAL A 171 12.93 -8.09 7.22
C VAL A 171 13.25 -7.99 5.74
N THR A 172 12.38 -8.55 4.92
CA THR A 172 12.43 -8.39 3.46
C THR A 172 11.05 -7.94 2.98
N VAL A 173 11.02 -6.80 2.30
CA VAL A 173 9.81 -6.22 1.72
C VAL A 173 10.01 -6.08 0.22
N THR A 174 9.09 -6.61 -0.58
CA THR A 174 9.14 -6.57 -2.05
C THR A 174 7.81 -6.07 -2.61
N CYS A 175 7.84 -5.44 -3.79
CA CYS A 175 6.64 -5.11 -4.54
C CYS A 175 6.40 -6.18 -5.61
N VAL A 176 5.12 -6.50 -5.86
CA VAL A 176 4.76 -7.36 -7.00
C VAL A 176 4.91 -6.59 -8.31
N ASP A 177 5.16 -7.32 -9.39
CA ASP A 177 5.04 -6.77 -10.74
C ASP A 177 3.55 -6.52 -11.05
N ASP A 178 3.26 -5.40 -11.73
CA ASP A 178 1.90 -4.98 -12.13
C ASP A 178 0.87 -4.98 -10.96
N PRO A 179 1.17 -4.26 -9.88
CA PRO A 179 0.43 -4.38 -8.61
C PRO A 179 -1.06 -4.01 -8.71
N ILE A 180 -1.47 -3.23 -9.72
CA ILE A 180 -2.88 -2.84 -9.93
C ILE A 180 -3.71 -4.00 -10.47
N GLU A 181 -3.13 -4.82 -11.37
CA GLU A 181 -3.82 -5.92 -12.03
C GLU A 181 -3.67 -7.26 -11.29
N LYS A 182 -2.74 -7.33 -10.32
CA LYS A 182 -2.37 -8.58 -9.69
C LYS A 182 -3.51 -9.22 -8.90
N VAL A 183 -4.33 -8.45 -8.22
CA VAL A 183 -5.53 -8.94 -7.52
C VAL A 183 -6.48 -9.64 -8.50
N ALA A 184 -6.78 -9.00 -9.64
CA ALA A 184 -7.71 -9.55 -10.62
C ALA A 184 -7.14 -10.81 -11.28
N THR A 185 -5.88 -10.81 -11.66
CA THR A 185 -5.22 -11.99 -12.27
C THR A 185 -5.09 -13.15 -11.29
N GLY A 186 -4.78 -12.86 -10.02
CA GLY A 186 -4.74 -13.86 -8.96
C GLY A 186 -6.11 -14.46 -8.64
N ALA A 187 -7.15 -13.63 -8.57
CA ALA A 187 -8.52 -14.09 -8.39
C ALA A 187 -8.98 -14.97 -9.57
N MET A 188 -8.60 -14.63 -10.80
CA MET A 188 -8.87 -15.44 -11.98
C MET A 188 -8.15 -16.79 -11.90
N ALA A 189 -6.86 -16.82 -11.54
CA ALA A 189 -6.12 -18.06 -11.38
C ALA A 189 -6.75 -18.95 -10.31
N LEU A 190 -7.10 -18.39 -9.15
CA LEU A 190 -7.81 -19.11 -8.10
C LEU A 190 -9.13 -19.70 -8.60
N ALA A 191 -9.91 -18.92 -9.36
CA ALA A 191 -11.16 -19.38 -9.92
C ALA A 191 -10.98 -20.54 -10.92
N GLN A 192 -9.92 -20.52 -11.72
CA GLN A 192 -9.60 -21.61 -12.66
C GLN A 192 -9.18 -22.91 -11.96
N ASP A 193 -8.50 -22.78 -10.81
CA ASP A 193 -8.03 -23.94 -10.02
C ASP A 193 -9.12 -24.49 -9.07
N MET A 194 -10.23 -23.76 -8.90
CA MET A 194 -11.33 -24.15 -8.02
C MET A 194 -12.11 -25.34 -8.59
N PRO A 195 -12.31 -26.43 -7.81
CA PRO A 195 -13.16 -27.54 -8.25
C PRO A 195 -14.61 -27.13 -8.53
N ASP A 196 -15.23 -27.72 -9.55
CA ASP A 196 -16.62 -27.45 -9.96
C ASP A 196 -17.63 -27.53 -8.81
N GLU A 197 -17.39 -28.43 -7.84
CA GLU A 197 -18.23 -28.63 -6.67
C GLU A 197 -18.29 -27.39 -5.77
N GLN A 198 -17.23 -26.59 -5.73
CA GLN A 198 -17.17 -25.35 -4.92
C GLN A 198 -17.91 -24.18 -5.61
N TYR A 199 -18.03 -24.17 -6.93
CA TYR A 199 -18.85 -23.19 -7.64
C TYR A 199 -20.35 -23.35 -7.35
N THR A 200 -20.83 -24.58 -7.14
CA THR A 200 -22.24 -24.86 -6.86
C THR A 200 -22.63 -24.48 -5.42
N ALA A 201 -21.68 -24.36 -4.50
CA ALA A 201 -21.91 -23.96 -3.10
C ALA A 201 -22.07 -22.44 -2.92
N ILE A 202 -21.85 -21.63 -3.97
CA ILE A 202 -21.90 -20.15 -3.91
C ILE A 202 -23.29 -19.60 -4.29
N ASN A 203 -24.24 -20.46 -4.73
CA ASN A 203 -25.61 -20.08 -5.13
C ASN A 203 -26.62 -20.27 -4.00
#